data_029b450bb707d5f0b8ef4864665d2495
#
_entry.id   029b450bb707d5f0b8ef4864665d2495
#
_cell.length_a   1.000
_cell.length_b   1.000
_cell.length_c   1.000
_cell.angle_alpha   90.00
_cell.angle_beta   90.00
_cell.angle_gamma   90.00
#
_symmetry.space_group_name_H-M   'P 1'
#
loop_
_entity.id
_entity.type
_entity.pdbx_description
1 polymer ?
#
loop_
_entity_poly.entity_id
_entity_poly.type
_entity_poly.pdbx_seq_one_letter_code
_entity_poly.pdbx_strand_id
1 'polypeptide(L)'
;MARLLYTLLLWIVLPVLLLRLLIRGFRNPSYWARWNERFGKCQLYPAGFTAWVHAVSVGEVNAATPLINQILQLKPNCRILVTTMTPTGSDQVAATFSNRVTHCYAPYDYPFAVRGFLEKNSPRNLILMETEIWPNMIHYCHQLGTNIIMTNVRLSEKSRRGYAKVLPVIGPALRKI
;
A
#
# COMPACT_ATOMS: atom_id res chain seq x y z
N MET A 1 -11.35 0.89 -19.52
CA MET A 1 -10.41 1.70 -20.32
C MET A 1 -9.45 2.52 -19.46
N ALA A 2 -9.90 3.39 -18.53
CA ALA A 2 -9.03 4.26 -17.72
C ALA A 2 -7.90 3.53 -16.95
N ARG A 3 -8.22 2.42 -16.27
CA ARG A 3 -7.21 1.61 -15.55
C ARG A 3 -6.17 0.97 -16.49
N LEU A 4 -6.57 0.58 -17.69
CA LEU A 4 -5.62 0.05 -18.69
C LEU A 4 -4.64 1.14 -19.14
N LEU A 5 -5.13 2.34 -19.40
CA LEU A 5 -4.27 3.49 -19.72
C LEU A 5 -3.31 3.80 -18.56
N TYR A 6 -3.81 3.83 -17.33
CA TYR A 6 -2.98 3.98 -16.14
C TYR A 6 -1.88 2.91 -16.07
N THR A 7 -2.24 1.65 -16.27
CA THR A 7 -1.29 0.53 -16.24
C THR A 7 -0.24 0.65 -17.35
N LEU A 8 -0.64 1.06 -18.55
CA LEU A 8 0.29 1.31 -19.67
C LEU A 8 1.28 2.42 -19.32
N LEU A 9 0.81 3.53 -18.75
CA LEU A 9 1.66 4.60 -18.26
C LEU A 9 2.66 4.12 -17.20
N LEU A 10 2.22 3.27 -16.28
CA LEU A 10 3.12 2.67 -15.29
C LEU A 10 4.23 1.85 -15.94
N TRP A 11 3.93 1.08 -17.00
CA TRP A 11 4.95 0.32 -17.73
C TRP A 11 5.98 1.22 -18.39
N ILE A 12 5.58 2.36 -18.95
CA ILE A 12 6.48 3.36 -19.52
C ILE A 12 7.38 3.97 -18.43
N VAL A 13 6.85 4.17 -17.22
CA VAL A 13 7.59 4.76 -16.09
C VAL A 13 8.48 3.73 -15.38
N LEU A 14 8.28 2.42 -15.57
CA LEU A 14 9.03 1.38 -14.88
C LEU A 14 10.55 1.52 -14.94
N PRO A 15 11.18 1.77 -16.10
CA PRO A 15 12.63 1.94 -16.16
C PRO A 15 13.12 3.10 -15.27
N VAL A 16 12.39 4.21 -15.24
CA VAL A 16 12.71 5.37 -14.40
C VAL A 16 12.57 5.02 -12.90
N LEU A 17 11.53 4.27 -12.54
CA LEU A 17 11.31 3.77 -11.17
C LEU A 17 12.49 2.88 -10.72
N LEU A 18 12.89 1.93 -11.55
CA LEU A 18 14.02 1.04 -11.27
C LEU A 18 15.33 1.82 -11.14
N LEU A 19 15.61 2.74 -12.06
CA LEU A 19 16.80 3.60 -11.99
C LEU A 19 16.81 4.44 -10.71
N ARG A 20 15.66 5.04 -10.35
CA ARG A 20 15.53 5.82 -9.11
C ARG A 20 15.78 4.95 -7.87
N LEU A 21 15.31 3.71 -7.88
CA LEU A 21 15.50 2.78 -6.76
C LEU A 21 16.99 2.37 -6.66
N LEU A 22 17.65 2.12 -7.79
CA LEU A 22 19.09 1.86 -7.84
C LEU A 22 19.89 3.05 -7.29
N ILE A 23 19.65 4.26 -7.77
CA ILE A 23 20.35 5.48 -7.32
C ILE A 23 20.12 5.71 -5.81
N ARG A 24 18.90 5.50 -5.31
CA ARG A 24 18.63 5.60 -3.87
C ARG A 24 19.38 4.56 -3.07
N GLY A 25 19.52 3.35 -3.59
CA GLY A 25 20.27 2.27 -2.96
C GLY A 25 21.77 2.58 -2.82
N PHE A 26 22.39 3.31 -3.75
CA PHE A 26 23.78 3.78 -3.60
C PHE A 26 23.94 4.77 -2.44
N ARG A 27 22.92 5.59 -2.17
CA ARG A 27 22.93 6.52 -1.03
C ARG A 27 22.53 5.87 0.29
N ASN A 28 21.65 4.89 0.23
CA ASN A 28 21.18 4.13 1.38
C ASN A 28 20.93 2.66 0.97
N PRO A 29 21.83 1.73 1.29
CA PRO A 29 21.73 0.31 0.93
C PRO A 29 20.42 -0.37 1.37
N SER A 30 19.74 0.15 2.39
CA SER A 30 18.43 -0.37 2.83
C SER A 30 17.37 -0.32 1.72
N TYR A 31 17.53 0.53 0.69
CA TYR A 31 16.66 0.52 -0.47
C TYR A 31 16.85 -0.69 -1.38
N TRP A 32 18.00 -1.36 -1.32
CA TRP A 32 18.27 -2.60 -2.06
C TRP A 32 17.75 -3.84 -1.35
N ALA A 33 17.46 -3.72 -0.06
CA ALA A 33 16.87 -4.82 0.67
C ALA A 33 15.41 -5.07 0.26
N ARG A 34 15.01 -6.34 0.31
CA ARG A 34 13.60 -6.74 0.19
C ARG A 34 12.89 -6.29 -1.11
N TRP A 35 13.62 -6.19 -2.23
CA TRP A 35 13.06 -5.78 -3.53
C TRP A 35 11.91 -6.67 -3.99
N ASN A 36 12.01 -7.97 -3.72
CA ASN A 36 11.00 -8.95 -4.10
C ASN A 36 9.61 -8.61 -3.57
N GLU A 37 9.53 -7.98 -2.41
CA GLU A 37 8.25 -7.57 -1.80
C GLU A 37 7.54 -6.53 -2.67
N ARG A 38 8.29 -5.57 -3.25
CA ARG A 38 7.76 -4.52 -4.14
C ARG A 38 7.17 -5.08 -5.44
N PHE A 39 7.51 -6.32 -5.78
CA PHE A 39 6.97 -7.05 -6.93
C PHE A 39 5.97 -8.14 -6.50
N GLY A 40 5.40 -8.04 -5.30
CA GLY A 40 4.36 -8.94 -4.80
C GLY A 40 4.88 -10.28 -4.25
N LYS A 41 6.21 -10.45 -4.13
CA LYS A 41 6.82 -11.65 -3.55
C LYS A 41 7.11 -11.42 -2.07
N CYS A 42 6.07 -11.29 -1.28
CA CYS A 42 6.18 -11.17 0.17
C CYS A 42 5.90 -12.55 0.81
N GLN A 43 6.74 -12.98 1.72
CA GLN A 43 6.58 -14.27 2.41
C GLN A 43 5.62 -14.06 3.58
N LEU A 44 4.44 -14.64 3.51
CA LEU A 44 3.38 -14.33 4.46
C LEU A 44 2.55 -15.57 4.85
N TYR A 45 1.71 -15.39 5.84
CA TYR A 45 0.96 -16.44 6.50
C TYR A 45 -0.18 -17.01 5.63
N PRO A 46 -0.30 -18.35 5.50
CA PRO A 46 -1.33 -18.99 4.65
C PRO A 46 -2.77 -18.65 5.02
N ALA A 47 -3.02 -18.23 6.25
CA ALA A 47 -4.38 -17.98 6.76
C ALA A 47 -4.90 -16.54 6.54
N GLY A 48 -4.21 -15.73 5.74
CA GLY A 48 -4.60 -14.34 5.40
C GLY A 48 -4.51 -13.35 6.57
N PHE A 49 -4.90 -12.11 6.32
CA PHE A 49 -4.88 -11.01 7.28
C PHE A 49 -6.28 -10.47 7.56
N THR A 50 -6.54 -10.11 8.82
CA THR A 50 -7.77 -9.42 9.22
C THR A 50 -7.83 -8.02 8.63
N ALA A 51 -6.71 -7.32 8.65
CA ALA A 51 -6.56 -6.00 8.06
C ALA A 51 -5.19 -5.83 7.39
N TRP A 52 -5.18 -5.15 6.27
CA TRP A 52 -4.01 -4.61 5.61
C TRP A 52 -4.05 -3.09 5.71
N VAL A 53 -3.12 -2.49 6.45
CA VAL A 53 -2.96 -1.05 6.56
C VAL A 53 -1.88 -0.60 5.60
N HIS A 54 -2.25 0.19 4.60
CA HIS A 54 -1.33 0.76 3.63
C HIS A 54 -0.96 2.18 4.04
N ALA A 55 0.28 2.35 4.53
CA ALA A 55 0.83 3.58 5.07
C ALA A 55 2.21 3.83 4.47
N VAL A 56 2.29 4.59 3.37
CA VAL A 56 3.49 4.64 2.50
C VAL A 56 4.69 5.34 3.15
N SER A 57 4.49 6.18 4.15
CA SER A 57 5.51 7.02 4.80
C SER A 57 5.51 6.89 6.32
N VAL A 58 6.57 7.42 6.97
CA VAL A 58 6.64 7.54 8.45
C VAL A 58 5.46 8.33 9.01
N GLY A 59 5.07 9.43 8.34
CA GLY A 59 3.93 10.25 8.79
C GLY A 59 2.62 9.46 8.82
N GLU A 60 2.37 8.65 7.77
CA GLU A 60 1.19 7.81 7.70
C GLU A 60 1.22 6.64 8.69
N VAL A 61 2.39 6.05 8.95
CA VAL A 61 2.56 5.04 10.02
C VAL A 61 2.19 5.64 11.37
N ASN A 62 2.68 6.84 11.67
CA ASN A 62 2.33 7.54 12.91
C ASN A 62 0.83 7.85 12.99
N ALA A 63 0.23 8.29 11.90
CA ALA A 63 -1.21 8.55 11.83
C ALA A 63 -2.05 7.27 11.98
N ALA A 64 -1.56 6.13 11.49
CA ALA A 64 -2.23 4.83 11.62
C ALA A 64 -2.06 4.19 13.00
N THR A 65 -1.06 4.60 13.78
CA THR A 65 -0.71 3.97 15.07
C THR A 65 -1.87 3.89 16.06
N PRO A 66 -2.66 4.95 16.31
CA PRO A 66 -3.80 4.87 17.22
C PRO A 66 -4.85 3.84 16.75
N LEU A 67 -5.15 3.84 15.45
CA LEU A 67 -6.11 2.91 14.84
C LEU A 67 -5.64 1.45 15.00
N ILE A 68 -4.38 1.17 14.66
CA ILE A 68 -3.80 -0.17 14.77
C ILE A 68 -3.84 -0.65 16.22
N ASN A 69 -3.42 0.18 17.18
CA ASN A 69 -3.43 -0.17 18.59
C ASN A 69 -4.85 -0.48 19.08
N GLN A 70 -5.85 0.31 18.68
CA GLN A 70 -7.24 0.08 19.04
C GLN A 70 -7.78 -1.24 18.45
N ILE A 71 -7.45 -1.55 17.20
CA ILE A 71 -7.84 -2.84 16.59
C ILE A 71 -7.22 -4.01 17.37
N LEU A 72 -5.94 -3.92 17.74
CA LEU A 72 -5.25 -4.96 18.52
C LEU A 72 -5.83 -5.13 19.92
N GLN A 73 -6.28 -4.04 20.56
CA GLN A 73 -6.97 -4.11 21.86
C GLN A 73 -8.34 -4.79 21.76
N LEU A 74 -9.13 -4.41 20.75
CA LEU A 74 -10.48 -4.96 20.56
C LEU A 74 -10.47 -6.39 20.03
N LYS A 75 -9.44 -6.76 19.28
CA LYS A 75 -9.28 -8.09 18.67
C LYS A 75 -7.84 -8.59 18.82
N PRO A 76 -7.44 -9.08 20.00
CA PRO A 76 -6.05 -9.47 20.29
C PRO A 76 -5.50 -10.56 19.35
N ASN A 77 -6.38 -11.41 18.82
CA ASN A 77 -6.00 -12.51 17.91
C ASN A 77 -6.05 -12.10 16.43
N CYS A 78 -6.28 -10.82 16.09
CA CYS A 78 -6.30 -10.38 14.72
C CYS A 78 -4.87 -10.28 14.15
N ARG A 79 -4.74 -10.58 12.87
CA ARG A 79 -3.48 -10.39 12.14
C ARG A 79 -3.56 -9.12 11.31
N ILE A 80 -2.66 -8.20 11.59
CA ILE A 80 -2.55 -6.94 10.87
C ILE A 80 -1.28 -6.96 10.03
N LEU A 81 -1.42 -6.67 8.75
CA LEU A 81 -0.33 -6.39 7.83
C LEU A 81 -0.21 -4.88 7.66
N VAL A 82 0.98 -4.34 7.86
CA VAL A 82 1.29 -2.94 7.57
C VAL A 82 2.26 -2.89 6.39
N THR A 83 1.97 -2.09 5.38
CA THR A 83 2.87 -1.90 4.26
C THR A 83 3.36 -0.47 4.15
N THR A 84 4.65 -0.30 3.88
CA THR A 84 5.28 1.00 3.64
C THR A 84 6.04 1.02 2.31
N MET A 85 6.47 2.21 1.87
CA MET A 85 7.25 2.37 0.64
C MET A 85 8.71 2.76 0.88
N THR A 86 9.09 3.06 2.13
CA THR A 86 10.42 3.57 2.47
C THR A 86 11.08 2.76 3.58
N PRO A 87 12.43 2.64 3.62
CA PRO A 87 13.13 2.02 4.73
C PRO A 87 12.81 2.66 6.07
N THR A 88 12.77 3.99 6.14
CA THR A 88 12.41 4.72 7.35
C THR A 88 10.99 4.41 7.83
N GLY A 89 10.04 4.19 6.90
CA GLY A 89 8.70 3.71 7.24
C GLY A 89 8.72 2.29 7.81
N SER A 90 9.54 1.40 7.24
CA SER A 90 9.76 0.04 7.76
C SER A 90 10.32 0.07 9.20
N ASP A 91 11.34 0.90 9.42
CA ASP A 91 11.97 1.05 10.73
C ASP A 91 10.96 1.61 11.75
N GLN A 92 10.12 2.56 11.35
CA GLN A 92 9.06 3.12 12.19
C GLN A 92 8.04 2.06 12.60
N VAL A 93 7.62 1.19 11.67
CA VAL A 93 6.71 0.08 12.01
C VAL A 93 7.36 -0.87 13.01
N ALA A 94 8.62 -1.25 12.78
CA ALA A 94 9.35 -2.12 13.69
C ALA A 94 9.50 -1.51 15.09
N ALA A 95 9.87 -0.23 15.18
CA ALA A 95 10.02 0.48 16.44
C ALA A 95 8.70 0.62 17.21
N THR A 96 7.58 0.88 16.50
CA THR A 96 6.28 1.16 17.13
C THR A 96 5.55 -0.11 17.54
N PHE A 97 5.61 -1.15 16.71
CA PHE A 97 4.75 -2.33 16.90
C PHE A 97 5.53 -3.60 17.26
N SER A 98 6.85 -3.63 17.05
CA SER A 98 7.69 -4.82 17.22
C SER A 98 7.10 -6.02 16.43
N ASN A 99 6.75 -7.11 17.10
CA ASN A 99 6.17 -8.32 16.50
C ASN A 99 4.62 -8.36 16.55
N ARG A 100 3.96 -7.29 17.00
CA ARG A 100 2.49 -7.23 17.10
C ARG A 100 1.79 -7.11 15.74
N VAL A 101 2.51 -6.69 14.72
CA VAL A 101 2.04 -6.62 13.33
C VAL A 101 3.05 -7.26 12.40
N THR A 102 2.60 -7.69 11.23
CA THR A 102 3.50 -8.09 10.14
C THR A 102 3.78 -6.88 9.26
N HIS A 103 5.03 -6.72 8.82
CA HIS A 103 5.41 -5.65 7.90
C HIS A 103 6.05 -6.19 6.64
N CYS A 104 5.70 -5.60 5.49
CA CYS A 104 6.46 -5.70 4.25
C CYS A 104 6.37 -4.40 3.43
N TYR A 105 7.23 -4.28 2.40
CA TYR A 105 7.05 -3.19 1.45
C TYR A 105 5.82 -3.41 0.59
N ALA A 106 5.08 -2.34 0.32
CA ALA A 106 3.93 -2.37 -0.56
C ALA A 106 4.33 -2.82 -1.97
N PRO A 107 3.52 -3.69 -2.61
CA PRO A 107 3.73 -3.99 -4.02
C PRO A 107 3.55 -2.70 -4.84
N TYR A 108 4.39 -2.48 -5.83
CA TYR A 108 4.12 -1.44 -6.83
C TYR A 108 2.78 -1.74 -7.52
N ASP A 109 2.07 -0.70 -7.94
CA ASP A 109 0.69 -0.83 -8.46
C ASP A 109 0.61 -1.47 -9.87
N TYR A 110 1.48 -2.45 -10.14
CA TYR A 110 1.42 -3.28 -11.35
C TYR A 110 0.47 -4.46 -11.14
N PRO A 111 -0.35 -4.81 -12.13
CA PRO A 111 -1.31 -5.92 -12.01
C PRO A 111 -0.70 -7.21 -11.49
N PHE A 112 0.47 -7.62 -12.01
CA PHE A 112 1.14 -8.85 -11.58
C PHE A 112 1.64 -8.80 -10.13
N ALA A 113 2.16 -7.64 -9.69
CA ALA A 113 2.70 -7.47 -8.35
C ALA A 113 1.57 -7.43 -7.31
N VAL A 114 0.50 -6.68 -7.60
CA VAL A 114 -0.67 -6.61 -6.72
C VAL A 114 -1.38 -7.97 -6.62
N ARG A 115 -1.59 -8.67 -7.73
CA ARG A 115 -2.21 -10.01 -7.73
C ARG A 115 -1.38 -11.02 -6.95
N GLY A 116 -0.08 -11.11 -7.24
CA GLY A 116 0.82 -12.03 -6.53
C GLY A 116 0.91 -11.73 -5.03
N PHE A 117 0.77 -10.46 -4.63
CA PHE A 117 0.67 -10.06 -3.24
C PHE A 117 -0.65 -10.51 -2.60
N LEU A 118 -1.77 -10.29 -3.26
CA LEU A 118 -3.11 -10.61 -2.74
C LEU A 118 -3.35 -12.12 -2.66
N GLU A 119 -2.87 -12.89 -3.63
CA GLU A 119 -2.95 -14.37 -3.62
C GLU A 119 -2.30 -14.98 -2.37
N LYS A 120 -1.23 -14.34 -1.86
CA LYS A 120 -0.50 -14.82 -0.68
C LYS A 120 -1.05 -14.29 0.64
N ASN A 121 -1.75 -13.18 0.62
CA ASN A 121 -2.09 -12.42 1.84
C ASN A 121 -3.57 -12.35 2.14
N SER A 122 -4.43 -12.44 1.15
CA SER A 122 -5.90 -12.47 1.26
C SER A 122 -6.47 -11.59 2.38
N PRO A 123 -6.22 -10.28 2.37
CA PRO A 123 -6.70 -9.40 3.44
C PRO A 123 -8.22 -9.24 3.36
N ARG A 124 -8.89 -9.30 4.51
CA ARG A 124 -10.35 -9.06 4.58
C ARG A 124 -10.69 -7.58 4.43
N ASN A 125 -9.83 -6.72 4.96
CA ASN A 125 -10.00 -5.26 4.94
C ASN A 125 -8.71 -4.62 4.48
N LEU A 126 -8.79 -3.68 3.52
CA LEU A 126 -7.71 -2.78 3.12
C LEU A 126 -8.01 -1.40 3.70
N ILE A 127 -7.10 -0.89 4.51
CA ILE A 127 -7.17 0.46 5.09
C ILE A 127 -6.10 1.31 4.44
N LEU A 128 -6.53 2.25 3.59
CA LEU A 128 -5.67 3.22 2.92
C LEU A 128 -5.52 4.44 3.82
N MET A 129 -4.29 4.78 4.15
CA MET A 129 -4.00 6.00 4.90
C MET A 129 -3.91 7.20 3.96
N GLU A 130 -4.46 8.33 4.40
CA GLU A 130 -4.49 9.59 3.64
C GLU A 130 -5.18 9.45 2.26
N THR A 131 -4.56 9.96 1.19
CA THR A 131 -5.16 9.98 -0.16
C THR A 131 -4.39 9.05 -1.11
N GLU A 132 -4.05 7.84 -0.63
CA GLU A 132 -3.34 6.84 -1.40
C GLU A 132 -4.28 6.10 -2.36
N ILE A 133 -4.49 6.70 -3.55
CA ILE A 133 -5.36 6.13 -4.59
C ILE A 133 -4.49 5.33 -5.57
N TRP A 134 -4.52 4.00 -5.43
CA TRP A 134 -3.78 3.05 -6.24
C TRP A 134 -4.75 2.20 -7.08
N PRO A 135 -5.00 2.57 -8.35
CA PRO A 135 -6.09 2.00 -9.15
C PRO A 135 -6.06 0.49 -9.35
N ASN A 136 -4.88 -0.12 -9.49
CA ASN A 136 -4.80 -1.58 -9.62
C ASN A 136 -5.00 -2.27 -8.26
N MET A 137 -4.40 -1.77 -7.20
CA MET A 137 -4.59 -2.28 -5.82
C MET A 137 -6.07 -2.28 -5.44
N ILE A 138 -6.73 -1.14 -5.59
CA ILE A 138 -8.16 -0.98 -5.30
C ILE A 138 -9.00 -1.93 -6.17
N HIS A 139 -8.68 -2.03 -7.46
CA HIS A 139 -9.42 -2.90 -8.38
C HIS A 139 -9.33 -4.37 -7.97
N TYR A 140 -8.13 -4.89 -7.71
CA TYR A 140 -7.96 -6.30 -7.37
C TYR A 140 -8.46 -6.64 -5.98
N CYS A 141 -8.30 -5.74 -5.00
CA CYS A 141 -8.92 -5.90 -3.68
C CYS A 141 -10.45 -6.00 -3.80
N HIS A 142 -11.07 -5.10 -4.55
CA HIS A 142 -12.52 -5.15 -4.78
C HIS A 142 -12.96 -6.44 -5.49
N GLN A 143 -12.19 -6.93 -6.47
CA GLN A 143 -12.51 -8.20 -7.16
C GLN A 143 -12.47 -9.42 -6.22
N LEU A 144 -11.62 -9.38 -5.20
CA LEU A 144 -11.49 -10.44 -4.20
C LEU A 144 -12.45 -10.29 -3.01
N GLY A 145 -13.34 -9.29 -3.05
CA GLY A 145 -14.27 -9.03 -1.96
C GLY A 145 -13.64 -8.44 -0.71
N THR A 146 -12.42 -7.90 -0.82
CA THR A 146 -11.78 -7.15 0.27
C THR A 146 -12.54 -5.84 0.49
N ASN A 147 -12.94 -5.55 1.74
CA ASN A 147 -13.50 -4.25 2.10
C ASN A 147 -12.41 -3.19 2.02
N ILE A 148 -12.70 -2.06 1.37
CA ILE A 148 -11.72 -0.98 1.18
C ILE A 148 -12.20 0.24 1.96
N ILE A 149 -11.34 0.75 2.83
CA ILE A 149 -11.62 1.90 3.70
C ILE A 149 -10.49 2.90 3.49
N MET A 150 -10.83 4.16 3.29
CA MET A 150 -9.87 5.25 3.27
C MET A 150 -10.04 6.11 4.52
N THR A 151 -8.96 6.38 5.22
CA THR A 151 -8.98 7.12 6.49
C THR A 151 -7.91 8.20 6.54
N ASN A 152 -8.09 9.18 7.45
CA ASN A 152 -7.21 10.35 7.59
C ASN A 152 -7.07 11.15 6.28
N VAL A 153 -8.13 11.19 5.48
CA VAL A 153 -8.14 11.88 4.19
C VAL A 153 -8.01 13.39 4.40
N ARG A 154 -6.98 13.98 3.79
CA ARG A 154 -6.75 15.42 3.78
C ARG A 154 -6.73 15.91 2.34
N LEU A 155 -7.68 16.73 1.99
CA LEU A 155 -7.80 17.28 0.65
C LEU A 155 -7.61 18.79 0.67
N SER A 156 -6.42 19.27 0.34
CA SER A 156 -6.21 20.70 0.10
C SER A 156 -6.87 21.14 -1.21
N GLU A 157 -7.16 22.44 -1.33
CA GLU A 157 -7.71 22.99 -2.57
C GLU A 157 -6.79 22.73 -3.78
N LYS A 158 -5.47 22.79 -3.59
CA LYS A 158 -4.48 22.44 -4.60
C LYS A 158 -4.60 20.98 -5.03
N SER A 159 -4.73 20.07 -4.06
CA SER A 159 -4.91 18.63 -4.32
C SER A 159 -6.24 18.36 -5.02
N ARG A 160 -7.33 19.01 -4.61
CA ARG A 160 -8.64 18.91 -5.25
C ARG A 160 -8.56 19.25 -6.74
N ARG A 161 -7.90 20.36 -7.10
CA ARG A 161 -7.69 20.75 -8.50
C ARG A 161 -6.82 19.75 -9.27
N GLY A 162 -5.81 19.16 -8.62
CA GLY A 162 -4.99 18.11 -9.21
C GLY A 162 -5.80 16.84 -9.49
N TYR A 163 -6.55 16.36 -8.51
CA TYR A 163 -7.41 15.18 -8.66
C TYR A 163 -8.52 15.36 -9.68
N ALA A 164 -9.09 16.55 -9.80
CA ALA A 164 -10.09 16.87 -10.82
C ALA A 164 -9.59 16.60 -12.25
N LYS A 165 -8.30 16.86 -12.53
CA LYS A 165 -7.68 16.61 -13.84
C LYS A 165 -7.52 15.13 -14.16
N VAL A 166 -7.31 14.30 -13.15
CA VAL A 166 -7.10 12.85 -13.28
C VAL A 166 -8.33 12.03 -12.88
N LEU A 167 -9.44 12.69 -12.58
CA LEU A 167 -10.70 12.05 -12.18
C LEU A 167 -11.19 10.98 -13.17
N PRO A 168 -11.05 11.13 -14.51
CA PRO A 168 -11.41 10.06 -15.43
C PRO A 168 -10.63 8.76 -15.21
N VAL A 169 -9.41 8.85 -14.67
CA VAL A 169 -8.53 7.70 -14.39
C VAL A 169 -8.79 7.11 -13.01
N ILE A 170 -8.88 7.95 -11.98
CA ILE A 170 -9.02 7.49 -10.57
C ILE A 170 -10.48 7.31 -10.13
N GLY A 171 -11.43 7.98 -10.78
CA GLY A 171 -12.84 7.93 -10.41
C GLY A 171 -13.44 6.51 -10.37
N PRO A 172 -13.12 5.63 -11.34
CA PRO A 172 -13.54 4.23 -11.25
C PRO A 172 -12.96 3.46 -10.05
N ALA A 173 -11.81 3.86 -9.53
CA ALA A 173 -11.23 3.29 -8.31
C ALA A 173 -11.94 3.84 -7.07
N LEU A 174 -12.17 5.16 -7.00
CA LEU A 174 -12.86 5.80 -5.88
C LEU A 174 -14.28 5.25 -5.63
N ARG A 175 -14.99 4.82 -6.67
CA ARG A 175 -16.31 4.19 -6.52
C ARG A 175 -16.29 2.79 -5.91
N LYS A 176 -15.13 2.25 -5.58
CA LYS A 176 -14.93 0.91 -5.00
C LYS A 176 -14.49 0.95 -3.55
N ILE A 177 -14.35 2.15 -2.99
CA ILE A 177 -13.97 2.42 -1.61
C ILE A 177 -15.21 2.59 -0.74
#